data_8aad0e2c41bafb1fabb2d0806798d8ec
#
_entry.id   8aad0e2c41bafb1fabb2d0806798d8ec
#
_cell.length_a   1.000
_cell.length_b   1.000
_cell.length_c   1.000
_cell.angle_alpha   90.00
_cell.angle_beta   90.00
_cell.angle_gamma   90.00
#
_symmetry.space_group_name_H-M   'P 1'
#
loop_
_entity.id
_entity.type
_entity.pdbx_description
1 polymer ?
#
loop_
_entity_poly.entity_id
_entity_poly.type
_entity_poly.pdbx_seq_one_letter_code
_entity_poly.pdbx_strand_id
1 'polypeptide(L)'
;MKLFRTLLFAPGVRLELLTKSQGGQSDALIFDLEDSVPHNAKDEARRNVGQVLQEGLRKPMFLRINNPRAGDYQADLAVLASQASQGNVMGVILPKAEITRDIELVGQALTDIESRCGWPLGSLKILPLVETCLGLRNTFDLASVSPRVCGMSLASAEQGDFMVDLGGRWTPQSLALSYPRSKMVVDARAAGLQWLVDGVFMNLQDLDALRTECQIARELGFVGKMAIHPSQVEVMQHVFSPSESELAYARGLLEAFAEAEARGLGAVRYQGMMVDYANVRLAQRTLSLVETP
;
A
#
# COMPACT_ATOMS: atom_id res chain seq x y z
N MET A 1 9.94 2.33 -7.16
CA MET A 1 8.85 3.14 -6.59
C MET A 1 9.07 3.24 -5.10
N LYS A 2 8.81 4.42 -4.50
CA LYS A 2 8.88 4.62 -3.04
C LYS A 2 7.90 3.69 -2.31
N LEU A 3 8.33 3.10 -1.19
CA LEU A 3 7.49 2.29 -0.32
C LEU A 3 6.87 3.20 0.74
N PHE A 4 5.56 3.39 0.70
CA PHE A 4 4.85 4.22 1.67
C PHE A 4 4.46 3.36 2.89
N ARG A 5 4.81 3.85 4.10
CA ARG A 5 4.48 3.20 5.39
C ARG A 5 3.05 3.50 5.80
N THR A 6 2.56 4.70 5.43
CA THR A 6 1.24 5.17 5.82
C THR A 6 0.49 5.77 4.63
N LEU A 7 -0.75 5.30 4.43
CA LEU A 7 -1.68 5.83 3.44
C LEU A 7 -2.94 6.28 4.17
N LEU A 8 -3.23 7.58 4.18
CA LEU A 8 -4.38 8.14 4.90
C LEU A 8 -5.58 8.30 3.98
N PHE A 9 -6.70 7.68 4.35
CA PHE A 9 -7.99 7.87 3.67
C PHE A 9 -8.55 9.27 3.88
N ALA A 10 -9.10 9.83 2.80
CA ALA A 10 -9.91 11.04 2.80
C ALA A 10 -11.13 10.81 1.89
N PRO A 11 -12.38 10.81 2.45
CA PRO A 11 -13.60 10.60 1.68
C PRO A 11 -13.82 11.69 0.63
N GLY A 12 -14.11 11.30 -0.61
CA GLY A 12 -14.30 12.23 -1.73
C GLY A 12 -15.43 13.23 -1.55
N VAL A 13 -16.46 12.90 -0.77
CA VAL A 13 -17.58 13.81 -0.43
C VAL A 13 -17.18 14.93 0.53
N ARG A 14 -16.01 14.88 1.15
CA ARG A 14 -15.59 15.84 2.18
C ARG A 14 -14.42 16.67 1.66
N LEU A 15 -14.72 17.70 0.84
CA LEU A 15 -13.72 18.57 0.23
C LEU A 15 -12.72 19.14 1.26
N GLU A 16 -13.21 19.52 2.44
CA GLU A 16 -12.37 20.02 3.52
C GLU A 16 -11.36 18.98 4.05
N LEU A 17 -11.72 17.68 4.04
CA LEU A 17 -10.81 16.61 4.45
C LEU A 17 -9.81 16.27 3.34
N LEU A 18 -10.21 16.29 2.08
CA LEU A 18 -9.29 16.14 0.94
C LEU A 18 -8.20 17.21 0.99
N THR A 19 -8.57 18.49 1.19
CA THR A 19 -7.63 19.60 1.28
C THR A 19 -6.76 19.52 2.54
N LYS A 20 -7.37 19.27 3.72
CA LYS A 20 -6.66 19.22 5.01
C LYS A 20 -5.65 18.06 5.07
N SER A 21 -5.98 16.91 4.47
CA SER A 21 -5.11 15.72 4.50
C SER A 21 -3.73 15.97 3.86
N GLN A 22 -3.64 16.88 2.91
CA GLN A 22 -2.40 17.23 2.23
C GLN A 22 -1.35 17.89 3.15
N GLY A 23 -1.78 18.51 4.25
CA GLY A 23 -0.88 19.10 5.27
C GLY A 23 -0.50 18.13 6.39
N GLY A 24 -1.06 16.90 6.41
CA GLY A 24 -0.80 15.91 7.45
C GLY A 24 0.59 15.25 7.36
N GLN A 25 0.86 14.27 8.22
CA GLN A 25 2.17 13.58 8.30
C GLN A 25 2.22 12.25 7.53
N SER A 26 1.09 11.75 6.99
CA SER A 26 1.08 10.48 6.22
C SER A 26 2.03 10.54 5.02
N ASP A 27 2.62 9.40 4.67
CA ASP A 27 3.52 9.32 3.51
C ASP A 27 2.77 9.50 2.18
N ALA A 28 1.52 8.98 2.10
CA ALA A 28 0.65 9.12 0.94
C ALA A 28 -0.82 9.30 1.37
N LEU A 29 -1.67 9.68 0.43
CA LEU A 29 -3.09 9.86 0.60
C LEU A 29 -3.87 8.84 -0.21
N ILE A 30 -5.07 8.50 0.26
CA ILE A 30 -6.08 7.76 -0.49
C ILE A 30 -7.30 8.68 -0.60
N PHE A 31 -7.58 9.19 -1.81
CA PHE A 31 -8.85 9.85 -2.07
C PHE A 31 -9.87 8.79 -2.45
N ASP A 32 -10.96 8.74 -1.70
CA ASP A 32 -11.90 7.62 -1.79
C ASP A 32 -13.16 7.98 -2.56
N LEU A 33 -13.47 7.19 -3.59
CA LEU A 33 -14.70 7.27 -4.38
C LEU A 33 -15.58 6.02 -4.21
N GLU A 34 -15.19 5.09 -3.33
CA GLU A 34 -15.86 3.79 -3.18
C GLU A 34 -16.73 3.76 -1.92
N ASP A 35 -16.47 2.94 -0.93
CA ASP A 35 -17.37 2.63 0.19
C ASP A 35 -17.67 3.81 1.13
N SER A 36 -16.75 4.76 1.31
CA SER A 36 -17.00 5.95 2.13
C SER A 36 -17.91 6.99 1.44
N VAL A 37 -18.31 6.72 0.19
CA VAL A 37 -19.12 7.63 -0.63
C VAL A 37 -20.47 6.99 -0.94
N PRO A 38 -21.59 7.54 -0.45
CA PRO A 38 -22.93 7.07 -0.81
C PRO A 38 -23.16 7.10 -2.33
N HIS A 39 -23.95 6.16 -2.84
CA HIS A 39 -24.17 6.03 -4.28
C HIS A 39 -24.67 7.33 -4.93
N ASN A 40 -25.60 8.03 -4.28
CA ASN A 40 -26.15 9.30 -4.76
C ASN A 40 -25.17 10.49 -4.62
N ALA A 41 -24.02 10.33 -3.98
CA ALA A 41 -23.00 11.37 -3.80
C ALA A 41 -21.72 11.13 -4.64
N LYS A 42 -21.69 10.07 -5.48
CA LYS A 42 -20.51 9.73 -6.29
C LYS A 42 -20.07 10.87 -7.21
N ASP A 43 -21.01 11.55 -7.87
CA ASP A 43 -20.69 12.66 -8.77
C ASP A 43 -20.17 13.89 -8.01
N GLU A 44 -20.68 14.15 -6.80
CA GLU A 44 -20.15 15.20 -5.93
C GLU A 44 -18.71 14.87 -5.52
N ALA A 45 -18.47 13.65 -5.09
CA ALA A 45 -17.14 13.19 -4.70
C ALA A 45 -16.13 13.31 -5.86
N ARG A 46 -16.51 12.93 -7.07
CA ARG A 46 -15.70 13.10 -8.29
C ARG A 46 -15.36 14.57 -8.54
N ARG A 47 -16.34 15.48 -8.42
CA ARG A 47 -16.09 16.94 -8.57
C ARG A 47 -15.13 17.46 -7.52
N ASN A 48 -15.31 17.09 -6.25
CA ASN A 48 -14.44 17.51 -5.14
C ASN A 48 -13.00 17.04 -5.35
N VAL A 49 -12.81 15.77 -5.71
CA VAL A 49 -11.47 15.23 -6.04
C VAL A 49 -10.89 15.97 -7.23
N GLY A 50 -11.66 16.17 -8.31
CA GLY A 50 -11.22 16.92 -9.50
C GLY A 50 -10.77 18.34 -9.17
N GLN A 51 -11.49 19.04 -8.30
CA GLN A 51 -11.08 20.38 -7.83
C GLN A 51 -9.72 20.34 -7.12
N VAL A 52 -9.52 19.42 -6.18
CA VAL A 52 -8.24 19.30 -5.45
C VAL A 52 -7.09 18.93 -6.38
N LEU A 53 -7.34 18.09 -7.39
CA LEU A 53 -6.33 17.75 -8.39
C LEU A 53 -5.93 18.97 -9.25
N GLN A 54 -6.88 19.83 -9.60
CA GLN A 54 -6.61 21.09 -10.34
C GLN A 54 -5.81 22.09 -9.52
N GLU A 55 -6.03 22.14 -8.20
CA GLU A 55 -5.26 22.98 -7.26
C GLU A 55 -3.83 22.46 -7.05
N GLY A 56 -3.57 21.20 -7.39
CA GLY A 56 -2.27 20.52 -7.27
C GLY A 56 -2.08 19.78 -5.94
N LEU A 57 -1.49 18.61 -6.04
CA LEU A 57 -1.22 17.73 -4.91
C LEU A 57 0.14 18.03 -4.27
N ARG A 58 0.16 18.16 -2.95
CA ARG A 58 1.39 18.34 -2.16
C ARG A 58 2.04 17.02 -1.76
N LYS A 59 1.29 15.91 -1.85
CA LYS A 59 1.69 14.56 -1.43
C LYS A 59 1.34 13.53 -2.47
N PRO A 60 2.06 12.39 -2.50
CA PRO A 60 1.66 11.22 -3.27
C PRO A 60 0.22 10.80 -2.94
N MET A 61 -0.56 10.51 -3.95
CA MET A 61 -1.97 10.16 -3.81
C MET A 61 -2.34 8.99 -4.71
N PHE A 62 -3.12 8.06 -4.15
CA PHE A 62 -3.86 7.03 -4.87
C PHE A 62 -5.36 7.34 -4.83
N LEU A 63 -6.05 7.16 -5.95
CA LEU A 63 -7.50 7.25 -6.02
C LEU A 63 -8.11 5.86 -5.79
N ARG A 64 -8.90 5.66 -4.73
CA ARG A 64 -9.68 4.43 -4.61
C ARG A 64 -10.93 4.57 -5.46
N ILE A 65 -10.98 3.78 -6.52
CA ILE A 65 -12.06 3.77 -7.52
C ILE A 65 -13.12 2.73 -7.17
N ASN A 66 -14.27 2.77 -7.82
CA ASN A 66 -15.21 1.65 -7.78
C ASN A 66 -14.66 0.47 -8.60
N ASN A 67 -15.00 -0.78 -8.20
CA ASN A 67 -14.57 -1.96 -8.92
C ASN A 67 -15.19 -2.00 -10.34
N PRO A 68 -14.48 -2.45 -11.39
CA PRO A 68 -15.01 -2.54 -12.75
C PRO A 68 -16.33 -3.32 -12.86
N ARG A 69 -16.56 -4.28 -12.00
CA ARG A 69 -17.81 -5.07 -11.95
C ARG A 69 -18.99 -4.27 -11.37
N ALA A 70 -18.74 -3.16 -10.65
CA ALA A 70 -19.78 -2.26 -10.14
C ALA A 70 -20.22 -1.18 -11.15
N GLY A 71 -19.50 -0.99 -12.26
CA GLY A 71 -19.93 -0.17 -13.39
C GLY A 71 -19.41 1.28 -13.44
N ASP A 72 -19.00 1.88 -12.34
CA ASP A 72 -18.69 3.33 -12.27
C ASP A 72 -17.21 3.71 -12.43
N TYR A 73 -16.33 2.74 -12.57
CA TYR A 73 -14.88 2.97 -12.52
C TYR A 73 -14.35 3.91 -13.62
N GLN A 74 -14.96 3.94 -14.82
CA GLN A 74 -14.52 4.84 -15.88
C GLN A 74 -14.75 6.30 -15.52
N ALA A 75 -15.88 6.61 -14.87
CA ALA A 75 -16.17 7.95 -14.39
C ALA A 75 -15.21 8.37 -13.26
N ASP A 76 -14.83 7.44 -12.37
CA ASP A 76 -13.82 7.68 -11.35
C ASP A 76 -12.45 7.97 -11.96
N LEU A 77 -12.03 7.14 -12.93
CA LEU A 77 -10.75 7.30 -13.61
C LEU A 77 -10.67 8.60 -14.42
N ALA A 78 -11.80 9.03 -15.02
CA ALA A 78 -11.84 10.28 -15.78
C ALA A 78 -11.44 11.51 -14.94
N VAL A 79 -11.63 11.47 -13.61
CA VAL A 79 -11.23 12.52 -12.68
C VAL A 79 -9.72 12.76 -12.72
N LEU A 80 -8.91 11.72 -12.94
CA LEU A 80 -7.45 11.84 -13.01
C LEU A 80 -6.99 12.75 -14.15
N ALA A 81 -7.75 12.81 -15.24
CA ALA A 81 -7.45 13.66 -16.40
C ALA A 81 -7.80 15.16 -16.17
N SER A 82 -8.33 15.54 -15.01
CA SER A 82 -8.68 16.92 -14.69
C SER A 82 -7.48 17.83 -14.41
N GLN A 83 -6.31 17.26 -14.18
CA GLN A 83 -5.07 18.02 -13.89
C GLN A 83 -4.18 18.16 -15.14
N ALA A 84 -3.40 19.24 -15.17
CA ALA A 84 -2.52 19.56 -16.31
C ALA A 84 -1.27 18.65 -16.39
N SER A 85 -0.85 18.06 -15.27
CA SER A 85 0.28 17.12 -15.19
C SER A 85 -0.01 16.02 -14.20
N GLN A 86 0.64 14.85 -14.36
CA GLN A 86 0.49 13.75 -13.41
C GLN A 86 0.86 14.15 -11.97
N GLY A 87 1.92 14.94 -11.79
CA GLY A 87 2.37 15.43 -10.49
C GLY A 87 2.52 14.29 -9.47
N ASN A 88 1.87 14.44 -8.33
CA ASN A 88 1.87 13.47 -7.22
C ASN A 88 0.77 12.39 -7.33
N VAL A 89 0.07 12.24 -8.45
CA VAL A 89 -0.85 11.11 -8.66
C VAL A 89 -0.03 9.85 -8.96
N MET A 90 -0.08 8.91 -8.03
CA MET A 90 0.64 7.65 -8.14
C MET A 90 -0.12 6.60 -8.93
N GLY A 91 -1.45 6.64 -8.90
CA GLY A 91 -2.31 5.67 -9.55
C GLY A 91 -3.60 5.43 -8.78
N VAL A 92 -4.07 4.19 -8.78
CA VAL A 92 -5.35 3.82 -8.19
C VAL A 92 -5.22 2.69 -7.19
N ILE A 93 -6.14 2.65 -6.21
CA ILE A 93 -6.45 1.45 -5.43
C ILE A 93 -7.66 0.80 -6.08
N LEU A 94 -7.50 -0.47 -6.44
CA LEU A 94 -8.57 -1.30 -6.99
C LEU A 94 -9.18 -2.14 -5.87
N PRO A 95 -10.36 -1.76 -5.33
CA PRO A 95 -11.03 -2.51 -4.27
C PRO A 95 -11.59 -3.83 -4.80
N LYS A 96 -11.82 -4.77 -3.90
CA LYS A 96 -12.45 -6.07 -4.21
C LYS A 96 -11.81 -6.78 -5.40
N ALA A 97 -10.45 -6.69 -5.49
CA ALA A 97 -9.69 -7.33 -6.55
C ALA A 97 -9.76 -8.86 -6.40
N GLU A 98 -10.36 -9.54 -7.37
CA GLU A 98 -10.59 -10.99 -7.32
C GLU A 98 -10.06 -11.73 -8.54
N ILE A 99 -10.10 -11.12 -9.72
CA ILE A 99 -9.71 -11.72 -10.98
C ILE A 99 -8.78 -10.80 -11.77
N THR A 100 -7.89 -11.37 -12.56
CA THR A 100 -6.91 -10.62 -13.38
C THR A 100 -7.58 -9.64 -14.34
N ARG A 101 -8.78 -9.99 -14.82
CA ARG A 101 -9.56 -9.13 -15.72
C ARG A 101 -9.88 -7.77 -15.14
N ASP A 102 -10.10 -7.66 -13.84
CA ASP A 102 -10.34 -6.37 -13.16
C ASP A 102 -9.12 -5.44 -13.33
N ILE A 103 -7.91 -5.98 -13.14
CA ILE A 103 -6.64 -5.24 -13.29
C ILE A 103 -6.38 -4.89 -14.77
N GLU A 104 -6.65 -5.79 -15.70
CA GLU A 104 -6.47 -5.55 -17.13
C GLU A 104 -7.36 -4.40 -17.63
N LEU A 105 -8.64 -4.37 -17.23
CA LEU A 105 -9.59 -3.32 -17.59
C LEU A 105 -9.14 -1.95 -17.06
N VAL A 106 -8.77 -1.89 -15.79
CA VAL A 106 -8.23 -0.66 -15.18
C VAL A 106 -6.92 -0.25 -15.85
N GLY A 107 -6.02 -1.20 -16.10
CA GLY A 107 -4.74 -0.95 -16.75
C GLY A 107 -4.89 -0.35 -18.17
N GLN A 108 -5.85 -0.84 -18.95
CA GLN A 108 -6.16 -0.29 -20.26
C GLN A 108 -6.69 1.16 -20.16
N ALA A 109 -7.65 1.39 -19.25
CA ALA A 109 -8.20 2.73 -19.04
C ALA A 109 -7.15 3.73 -18.56
N LEU A 110 -6.20 3.32 -17.71
CA LEU A 110 -5.07 4.16 -17.31
C LEU A 110 -4.15 4.48 -18.51
N THR A 111 -3.90 3.52 -19.40
CA THR A 111 -3.13 3.76 -20.65
C THR A 111 -3.80 4.81 -21.53
N ASP A 112 -5.12 4.76 -21.67
CA ASP A 112 -5.89 5.71 -22.45
C ASP A 112 -5.83 7.13 -21.84
N ILE A 113 -5.83 7.24 -20.50
CA ILE A 113 -5.67 8.51 -19.79
C ILE A 113 -4.26 9.07 -19.99
N GLU A 114 -3.22 8.28 -19.74
CA GLU A 114 -1.83 8.67 -19.95
C GLU A 114 -1.60 9.17 -21.39
N SER A 115 -2.11 8.44 -22.39
CA SER A 115 -2.00 8.81 -23.79
C SER A 115 -2.70 10.15 -24.10
N ARG A 116 -3.92 10.35 -23.60
CA ARG A 116 -4.69 11.59 -23.81
C ARG A 116 -4.07 12.79 -23.12
N CYS A 117 -3.50 12.59 -21.93
CA CYS A 117 -2.89 13.64 -21.13
C CYS A 117 -1.41 13.89 -21.47
N GLY A 118 -0.81 13.08 -22.36
CA GLY A 118 0.62 13.16 -22.67
C GLY A 118 1.54 12.76 -21.51
N TRP A 119 1.05 11.91 -20.61
CA TRP A 119 1.84 11.39 -19.49
C TRP A 119 2.63 10.15 -19.91
N PRO A 120 3.74 9.80 -19.21
CA PRO A 120 4.49 8.61 -19.54
C PRO A 120 3.63 7.34 -19.40
N LEU A 121 3.62 6.50 -20.43
CA LEU A 121 2.87 5.24 -20.40
C LEU A 121 3.38 4.32 -19.27
N GLY A 122 2.45 3.76 -18.50
CA GLY A 122 2.78 2.90 -17.35
C GLY A 122 3.18 3.66 -16.09
N SER A 123 3.11 4.99 -16.07
CA SER A 123 3.41 5.81 -14.92
C SER A 123 2.38 5.68 -13.80
N LEU A 124 1.09 5.62 -14.17
CA LEU A 124 0.01 5.35 -13.21
C LEU A 124 0.00 3.88 -12.81
N LYS A 125 0.01 3.64 -11.49
CA LYS A 125 0.10 2.31 -10.90
C LYS A 125 -1.24 1.82 -10.37
N ILE A 126 -1.32 0.52 -10.12
CA ILE A 126 -2.47 -0.15 -9.53
C ILE A 126 -2.01 -0.80 -8.23
N LEU A 127 -2.70 -0.51 -7.12
CA LEU A 127 -2.58 -1.21 -5.85
C LEU A 127 -3.87 -2.02 -5.65
N PRO A 128 -3.89 -3.33 -5.95
CA PRO A 128 -5.04 -4.16 -5.67
C PRO A 128 -5.28 -4.28 -4.17
N LEU A 129 -6.54 -4.12 -3.75
CA LEU A 129 -7.00 -4.34 -2.40
C LEU A 129 -7.82 -5.63 -2.37
N VAL A 130 -7.29 -6.63 -1.69
CA VAL A 130 -7.92 -7.95 -1.51
C VAL A 130 -8.88 -7.86 -0.33
N GLU A 131 -10.15 -8.10 -0.61
CA GLU A 131 -11.26 -7.94 0.34
C GLU A 131 -12.13 -9.20 0.42
N THR A 132 -11.75 -10.28 -0.29
CA THR A 132 -12.49 -11.56 -0.31
C THR A 132 -11.54 -12.75 -0.28
N CYS A 133 -12.04 -13.90 0.14
CA CYS A 133 -11.33 -15.17 0.10
C CYS A 133 -10.95 -15.57 -1.34
N LEU A 134 -11.79 -15.22 -2.33
CA LEU A 134 -11.48 -15.45 -3.73
C LEU A 134 -10.29 -14.60 -4.19
N GLY A 135 -10.28 -13.31 -3.85
CA GLY A 135 -9.14 -12.42 -4.12
C GLY A 135 -7.87 -12.91 -3.43
N LEU A 136 -7.95 -13.36 -2.17
CA LEU A 136 -6.81 -13.95 -1.47
C LEU A 136 -6.31 -15.21 -2.14
N ARG A 137 -7.20 -16.10 -2.60
CA ARG A 137 -6.83 -17.30 -3.34
C ARG A 137 -6.01 -16.96 -4.58
N ASN A 138 -6.38 -15.91 -5.29
CA ASN A 138 -5.81 -15.51 -6.58
C ASN A 138 -4.67 -14.47 -6.45
N THR A 139 -4.14 -14.21 -5.26
CA THR A 139 -3.16 -13.14 -5.00
C THR A 139 -1.96 -13.18 -5.93
N PHE A 140 -1.37 -14.36 -6.20
CA PHE A 140 -0.22 -14.47 -7.09
C PHE A 140 -0.55 -14.03 -8.53
N ASP A 141 -1.69 -14.47 -9.07
CA ASP A 141 -2.12 -14.12 -10.41
C ASP A 141 -2.40 -12.61 -10.51
N LEU A 142 -3.10 -12.04 -9.51
CA LEU A 142 -3.35 -10.59 -9.41
C LEU A 142 -2.04 -9.80 -9.35
N ALA A 143 -1.07 -10.27 -8.57
CA ALA A 143 0.22 -9.60 -8.40
C ALA A 143 1.09 -9.63 -9.66
N SER A 144 0.91 -10.65 -10.51
CA SER A 144 1.79 -10.93 -11.67
C SER A 144 1.23 -10.42 -13.01
N VAL A 145 -0.08 -10.15 -13.10
CA VAL A 145 -0.79 -9.95 -14.39
C VAL A 145 -0.35 -8.69 -15.14
N SER A 146 0.18 -7.67 -14.45
CA SER A 146 0.51 -6.39 -15.06
C SER A 146 1.71 -5.71 -14.39
N PRO A 147 2.63 -5.10 -15.14
CA PRO A 147 3.70 -4.27 -14.59
C PRO A 147 3.20 -2.98 -13.91
N ARG A 148 1.90 -2.67 -14.03
CA ARG A 148 1.27 -1.58 -13.31
C ARG A 148 0.99 -1.93 -11.84
N VAL A 149 0.89 -3.22 -11.50
CA VAL A 149 0.73 -3.65 -10.10
C VAL A 149 2.01 -3.33 -9.34
N CYS A 150 1.90 -2.39 -8.40
CA CYS A 150 3.07 -1.87 -7.69
C CYS A 150 3.22 -2.43 -6.27
N GLY A 151 2.23 -3.13 -5.80
CA GLY A 151 2.14 -3.74 -4.48
C GLY A 151 0.83 -4.49 -4.32
N MET A 152 0.57 -5.02 -3.14
CA MET A 152 -0.70 -5.65 -2.77
C MET A 152 -1.17 -5.11 -1.43
N SER A 153 -2.49 -5.07 -1.22
CA SER A 153 -3.06 -4.70 0.07
C SER A 153 -4.19 -5.65 0.49
N LEU A 154 -4.32 -5.85 1.81
CA LEU A 154 -5.33 -6.72 2.42
C LEU A 154 -6.30 -5.88 3.26
N ALA A 155 -7.60 -6.03 3.08
CA ALA A 155 -8.62 -5.40 3.91
C ALA A 155 -8.77 -6.13 5.24
N SER A 156 -7.87 -5.86 6.19
CA SER A 156 -7.76 -6.57 7.47
C SER A 156 -8.63 -5.98 8.60
N ALA A 157 -9.57 -5.09 8.30
CA ALA A 157 -10.43 -4.44 9.29
C ALA A 157 -11.33 -5.42 10.04
N GLU A 158 -11.61 -5.15 11.32
CA GLU A 158 -12.42 -5.99 12.20
C GLU A 158 -13.79 -6.37 11.61
N GLN A 159 -14.46 -5.41 10.97
CA GLN A 159 -15.79 -5.59 10.38
C GLN A 159 -15.75 -5.30 8.87
N GLY A 160 -14.57 -5.42 8.26
CA GLY A 160 -14.39 -5.22 6.83
C GLY A 160 -14.86 -6.41 6.00
N ASP A 161 -15.01 -6.19 4.69
CA ASP A 161 -15.52 -7.18 3.74
C ASP A 161 -14.76 -8.50 3.80
N PHE A 162 -13.44 -8.47 3.95
CA PHE A 162 -12.64 -9.69 4.07
C PHE A 162 -13.01 -10.54 5.28
N MET A 163 -13.20 -9.92 6.47
CA MET A 163 -13.57 -10.65 7.67
C MET A 163 -15.00 -11.20 7.60
N VAL A 164 -15.91 -10.49 6.94
CA VAL A 164 -17.27 -10.93 6.66
C VAL A 164 -17.25 -12.15 5.74
N ASP A 165 -16.50 -12.11 4.64
CA ASP A 165 -16.39 -13.20 3.67
C ASP A 165 -15.67 -14.43 4.28
N LEU A 166 -14.65 -14.20 5.10
CA LEU A 166 -13.93 -15.27 5.81
C LEU A 166 -14.79 -15.96 6.85
N GLY A 167 -15.77 -15.26 7.45
CA GLY A 167 -16.61 -15.78 8.55
C GLY A 167 -15.83 -16.00 9.85
N GLY A 168 -14.62 -15.47 9.95
CA GLY A 168 -13.76 -15.59 11.12
C GLY A 168 -14.07 -14.56 12.20
N ARG A 169 -13.42 -14.70 13.36
CA ARG A 169 -13.49 -13.72 14.45
C ARG A 169 -12.21 -12.90 14.48
N TRP A 170 -12.33 -11.60 14.33
CA TRP A 170 -11.21 -10.69 14.52
C TRP A 170 -10.81 -10.59 15.99
N THR A 171 -9.52 -10.53 16.26
CA THR A 171 -8.94 -10.25 17.59
C THR A 171 -7.67 -9.40 17.41
N PRO A 172 -7.25 -8.64 18.43
CA PRO A 172 -5.99 -7.88 18.37
C PRO A 172 -4.76 -8.75 18.03
N GLN A 173 -4.79 -10.04 18.44
CA GLN A 173 -3.73 -11.01 18.11
C GLN A 173 -3.82 -11.53 16.68
N SER A 174 -4.88 -11.17 15.96
CA SER A 174 -5.05 -11.43 14.51
C SER A 174 -4.93 -12.91 14.09
N LEU A 175 -5.37 -13.87 14.93
CA LEU A 175 -5.26 -15.29 14.59
C LEU A 175 -5.94 -15.62 13.26
N ALA A 176 -7.18 -15.12 13.04
CA ALA A 176 -7.91 -15.34 11.80
C ALA A 176 -7.20 -14.73 10.57
N LEU A 177 -6.41 -13.68 10.75
CA LEU A 177 -5.67 -12.99 9.70
C LEU A 177 -4.24 -13.49 9.52
N SER A 178 -3.72 -14.39 10.37
CA SER A 178 -2.35 -14.89 10.29
C SER A 178 -2.07 -15.58 8.96
N TYR A 179 -2.93 -16.51 8.55
CA TYR A 179 -2.81 -17.18 7.25
C TYR A 179 -3.06 -16.23 6.07
N PRO A 180 -4.13 -15.42 6.04
CA PRO A 180 -4.35 -14.46 4.97
C PRO A 180 -3.18 -13.50 4.75
N ARG A 181 -2.63 -12.91 5.81
CA ARG A 181 -1.46 -12.04 5.73
C ARG A 181 -0.23 -12.78 5.22
N SER A 182 0.07 -13.95 5.78
CA SER A 182 1.22 -14.78 5.37
C SER A 182 1.12 -15.21 3.92
N LYS A 183 -0.06 -15.68 3.47
CA LYS A 183 -0.30 -16.06 2.08
C LYS A 183 -0.06 -14.89 1.13
N MET A 184 -0.65 -13.71 1.44
CA MET A 184 -0.44 -12.51 0.63
C MET A 184 1.05 -12.16 0.50
N VAL A 185 1.80 -12.22 1.59
CA VAL A 185 3.25 -11.94 1.58
C VAL A 185 3.98 -12.92 0.67
N VAL A 186 3.72 -14.22 0.82
CA VAL A 186 4.38 -15.26 0.00
C VAL A 186 4.07 -15.06 -1.48
N ASP A 187 2.82 -14.91 -1.84
CA ASP A 187 2.37 -14.78 -3.23
C ASP A 187 2.92 -13.50 -3.88
N ALA A 188 2.81 -12.35 -3.19
CA ALA A 188 3.30 -11.08 -3.69
C ALA A 188 4.84 -11.07 -3.84
N ARG A 189 5.57 -11.68 -2.90
CA ARG A 189 7.03 -11.84 -3.01
C ARG A 189 7.41 -12.77 -4.15
N ALA A 190 6.68 -13.85 -4.37
CA ALA A 190 6.87 -14.75 -5.51
C ALA A 190 6.66 -14.03 -6.86
N ALA A 191 5.72 -13.07 -6.90
CA ALA A 191 5.50 -12.18 -8.04
C ALA A 191 6.51 -11.02 -8.16
N GLY A 192 7.49 -10.92 -7.25
CA GLY A 192 8.54 -9.89 -7.27
C GLY A 192 8.18 -8.57 -6.58
N LEU A 193 6.98 -8.45 -5.99
CA LEU A 193 6.53 -7.21 -5.35
C LEU A 193 7.18 -7.02 -3.97
N GLN A 194 7.54 -5.77 -3.67
CA GLN A 194 8.15 -5.39 -2.40
C GLN A 194 7.21 -4.59 -1.51
N TRP A 195 6.17 -3.96 -2.05
CA TRP A 195 5.27 -3.08 -1.33
C TRP A 195 3.98 -3.79 -0.94
N LEU A 196 3.86 -4.11 0.35
CA LEU A 196 2.70 -4.77 0.94
C LEU A 196 2.13 -3.88 2.02
N VAL A 197 0.86 -3.56 1.91
CA VAL A 197 0.14 -2.62 2.78
C VAL A 197 -0.98 -3.35 3.50
N ASP A 198 -0.96 -3.32 4.82
CA ASP A 198 -2.03 -3.88 5.64
C ASP A 198 -3.25 -2.94 5.68
N GLY A 199 -4.43 -3.47 6.00
CA GLY A 199 -5.69 -2.74 6.01
C GLY A 199 -5.82 -1.77 7.18
N VAL A 200 -7.01 -1.21 7.35
CA VAL A 200 -7.28 -0.20 8.37
C VAL A 200 -7.52 -0.81 9.75
N PHE A 201 -7.28 -0.01 10.79
CA PHE A 201 -7.64 -0.31 12.17
C PHE A 201 -8.82 0.58 12.60
N MET A 202 -9.92 -0.02 13.04
CA MET A 202 -11.19 0.70 13.21
C MET A 202 -11.30 1.46 14.54
N ASN A 203 -10.66 0.96 15.61
CA ASN A 203 -10.78 1.58 16.94
C ASN A 203 -9.81 2.75 17.11
N LEU A 204 -10.30 3.97 16.93
CA LEU A 204 -9.50 5.20 17.03
C LEU A 204 -9.02 5.53 18.44
N GLN A 205 -9.60 4.89 19.48
CA GLN A 205 -9.27 5.15 20.88
C GLN A 205 -8.17 4.25 21.41
N ASP A 206 -7.88 3.13 20.74
CA ASP A 206 -6.92 2.12 21.21
C ASP A 206 -5.66 2.10 20.31
N LEU A 207 -4.77 3.04 20.55
CA LEU A 207 -3.51 3.15 19.82
C LEU A 207 -2.50 2.05 20.22
N ASP A 208 -2.65 1.42 21.37
CA ASP A 208 -1.78 0.32 21.78
C ASP A 208 -2.15 -0.98 21.06
N ALA A 209 -3.45 -1.25 20.88
CA ALA A 209 -3.88 -2.35 20.02
C ALA A 209 -3.49 -2.11 18.56
N LEU A 210 -3.58 -0.85 18.05
CA LEU A 210 -3.07 -0.50 16.73
C LEU A 210 -1.56 -0.80 16.61
N ARG A 211 -0.77 -0.41 17.60
CA ARG A 211 0.68 -0.70 17.63
C ARG A 211 0.95 -2.19 17.55
N THR A 212 0.24 -3.00 18.36
CA THR A 212 0.37 -4.45 18.37
C THR A 212 0.05 -5.05 17.01
N GLU A 213 -1.05 -4.62 16.38
CA GLU A 213 -1.42 -5.11 15.05
C GLU A 213 -0.40 -4.70 13.96
N CYS A 214 0.13 -3.47 14.03
CA CYS A 214 1.22 -3.03 13.15
C CYS A 214 2.48 -3.89 13.31
N GLN A 215 2.85 -4.25 14.55
CA GLN A 215 4.01 -5.12 14.82
C GLN A 215 3.82 -6.50 14.20
N ILE A 216 2.65 -7.12 14.40
CA ILE A 216 2.31 -8.42 13.80
C ILE A 216 2.41 -8.34 12.26
N ALA A 217 1.82 -7.30 11.65
CA ALA A 217 1.88 -7.13 10.21
C ALA A 217 3.33 -6.95 9.70
N ARG A 218 4.15 -6.14 10.40
CA ARG A 218 5.57 -5.95 10.08
C ARG A 218 6.36 -7.25 10.19
N GLU A 219 6.15 -8.02 11.24
CA GLU A 219 6.81 -9.33 11.45
C GLU A 219 6.48 -10.31 10.32
N LEU A 220 5.26 -10.27 9.80
CA LEU A 220 4.83 -11.09 8.66
C LEU A 220 5.36 -10.57 7.31
N GLY A 221 5.92 -9.36 7.24
CA GLY A 221 6.57 -8.83 6.03
C GLY A 221 5.83 -7.69 5.33
N PHE A 222 4.77 -7.14 5.92
CA PHE A 222 4.17 -5.88 5.47
C PHE A 222 5.13 -4.72 5.75
N VAL A 223 5.04 -3.67 4.94
CA VAL A 223 5.91 -2.49 5.04
C VAL A 223 5.12 -1.19 5.29
N GLY A 224 3.81 -1.29 5.41
CA GLY A 224 2.93 -0.16 5.68
C GLY A 224 1.51 -0.60 6.01
N LYS A 225 0.70 0.38 6.39
CA LYS A 225 -0.71 0.19 6.77
C LYS A 225 -1.56 1.38 6.32
N MET A 226 -2.83 1.13 6.03
CA MET A 226 -3.80 2.16 5.72
C MET A 226 -4.37 2.76 7.01
N ALA A 227 -4.49 4.10 7.06
CA ALA A 227 -5.04 4.86 8.17
C ALA A 227 -6.37 5.51 7.79
N ILE A 228 -7.33 5.53 8.72
CA ILE A 228 -8.62 6.23 8.57
C ILE A 228 -8.68 7.53 9.39
N HIS A 229 -7.68 7.78 10.23
CA HIS A 229 -7.60 9.00 11.02
C HIS A 229 -6.13 9.45 11.20
N PRO A 230 -5.87 10.78 11.22
CA PRO A 230 -4.50 11.30 11.38
C PRO A 230 -3.79 10.83 12.65
N SER A 231 -4.52 10.59 13.76
CA SER A 231 -3.92 10.10 15.02
C SER A 231 -3.25 8.74 14.93
N GLN A 232 -3.58 7.94 13.90
CA GLN A 232 -2.99 6.62 13.68
C GLN A 232 -1.61 6.69 13.00
N VAL A 233 -1.34 7.79 12.28
CA VAL A 233 -0.19 7.91 11.37
C VAL A 233 1.13 7.79 12.11
N GLU A 234 1.30 8.48 13.23
CA GLU A 234 2.55 8.47 14.00
C GLU A 234 2.90 7.07 14.52
N VAL A 235 1.91 6.36 15.08
CA VAL A 235 2.10 4.98 15.58
C VAL A 235 2.52 4.06 14.43
N MET A 236 1.84 4.14 13.29
CA MET A 236 2.17 3.32 12.11
C MET A 236 3.58 3.63 11.58
N GLN A 237 3.93 4.92 11.43
CA GLN A 237 5.25 5.33 10.96
C GLN A 237 6.35 4.83 11.89
N HIS A 238 6.14 4.94 13.21
CA HIS A 238 7.10 4.44 14.19
C HIS A 238 7.33 2.94 14.03
N VAL A 239 6.26 2.14 13.92
CA VAL A 239 6.38 0.69 13.82
C VAL A 239 6.98 0.24 12.48
N PHE A 240 6.56 0.82 11.35
CA PHE A 240 7.04 0.39 10.03
C PHE A 240 8.39 1.01 9.62
N SER A 241 8.96 1.92 10.42
CA SER A 241 10.33 2.40 10.21
C SER A 241 11.35 1.47 10.86
N PRO A 242 12.48 1.21 10.22
CA PRO A 242 13.60 0.58 10.89
C PRO A 242 14.10 1.45 12.06
N SER A 243 14.41 0.82 13.19
CA SER A 243 15.06 1.50 14.32
C SER A 243 16.50 1.86 14.00
N GLU A 244 17.06 2.83 14.75
CA GLU A 244 18.48 3.18 14.63
C GLU A 244 19.41 1.97 14.86
N SER A 245 19.04 1.06 15.77
CA SER A 245 19.79 -0.16 16.01
C SER A 245 19.72 -1.15 14.83
N GLU A 246 18.56 -1.31 14.17
CA GLU A 246 18.44 -2.11 12.96
C GLU A 246 19.26 -1.52 11.81
N LEU A 247 19.26 -0.19 11.65
CA LEU A 247 20.05 0.49 10.63
C LEU A 247 21.55 0.38 10.88
N ALA A 248 21.99 0.58 12.14
CA ALA A 248 23.39 0.42 12.51
C ALA A 248 23.86 -1.02 12.31
N TYR A 249 23.06 -2.00 12.72
CA TYR A 249 23.35 -3.42 12.48
C TYR A 249 23.49 -3.72 10.99
N ALA A 250 22.55 -3.25 10.17
CA ALA A 250 22.56 -3.50 8.72
C ALA A 250 23.80 -2.89 8.04
N ARG A 251 24.19 -1.65 8.39
CA ARG A 251 25.40 -1.00 7.85
C ARG A 251 26.66 -1.79 8.22
N GLY A 252 26.85 -2.08 9.53
CA GLY A 252 28.03 -2.79 9.98
C GLY A 252 28.12 -4.24 9.46
N LEU A 253 26.97 -4.90 9.23
CA LEU A 253 26.94 -6.21 8.58
C LEU A 253 27.46 -6.12 7.14
N LEU A 254 27.00 -5.12 6.37
CA LEU A 254 27.45 -4.94 4.98
C LEU A 254 28.94 -4.63 4.90
N GLU A 255 29.47 -3.79 5.80
CA GLU A 255 30.92 -3.51 5.90
C GLU A 255 31.71 -4.77 6.21
N ALA A 256 31.34 -5.53 7.26
CA ALA A 256 32.02 -6.75 7.65
C ALA A 256 31.97 -7.84 6.55
N PHE A 257 30.86 -7.92 5.84
CA PHE A 257 30.72 -8.88 4.74
C PHE A 257 31.58 -8.47 3.53
N ALA A 258 31.62 -7.20 3.17
CA ALA A 258 32.46 -6.69 2.08
C ALA A 258 33.96 -6.95 2.34
N GLU A 259 34.43 -6.78 3.58
CA GLU A 259 35.80 -7.13 3.97
C GLU A 259 36.08 -8.64 3.87
N ALA A 260 35.11 -9.48 4.21
CA ALA A 260 35.24 -10.92 4.08
C ALA A 260 35.27 -11.36 2.61
N GLU A 261 34.41 -10.80 1.79
CA GLU A 261 34.34 -11.07 0.35
C GLU A 261 35.64 -10.68 -0.37
N ALA A 262 36.24 -9.54 0.01
CA ALA A 262 37.56 -9.11 -0.50
C ALA A 262 38.67 -10.11 -0.16
N ARG A 263 38.51 -10.95 0.87
CA ARG A 263 39.41 -12.06 1.24
C ARG A 263 39.00 -13.40 0.65
N GLY A 264 37.98 -13.42 -0.23
CA GLY A 264 37.49 -14.66 -0.87
C GLY A 264 36.55 -15.51 0.00
N LEU A 265 35.98 -14.95 1.06
CA LEU A 265 35.07 -15.64 1.97
C LEU A 265 33.61 -15.34 1.63
N GLY A 266 32.75 -16.37 1.52
CA GLY A 266 31.32 -16.24 1.27
C GLY A 266 30.47 -16.16 2.56
N ALA A 267 31.09 -16.19 3.73
CA ALA A 267 30.42 -16.03 5.03
C ALA A 267 31.40 -15.42 6.06
N VAL A 268 30.87 -14.72 7.03
CA VAL A 268 31.65 -14.09 8.11
C VAL A 268 30.87 -14.13 9.42
N ARG A 269 31.60 -14.10 10.55
CA ARG A 269 30.97 -13.91 11.87
C ARG A 269 30.83 -12.43 12.17
N TYR A 270 29.57 -11.98 12.36
CA TYR A 270 29.26 -10.61 12.75
C TYR A 270 28.34 -10.61 13.98
N GLN A 271 28.72 -9.88 15.04
CA GLN A 271 28.02 -9.80 16.34
C GLN A 271 27.55 -11.18 16.87
N GLY A 272 28.41 -12.20 16.76
CA GLY A 272 28.13 -13.55 17.25
C GLY A 272 27.34 -14.45 16.30
N MET A 273 26.81 -13.92 15.21
CA MET A 273 26.04 -14.65 14.20
C MET A 273 26.91 -14.99 12.99
N MET A 274 26.67 -16.15 12.37
CA MET A 274 27.18 -16.45 11.04
C MET A 274 26.31 -15.73 10.02
N VAL A 275 26.89 -14.90 9.16
CA VAL A 275 26.19 -14.13 8.13
C VAL A 275 26.72 -14.51 6.75
N ASP A 276 25.80 -14.59 5.79
CA ASP A 276 26.04 -14.93 4.40
C ASP A 276 25.29 -13.97 3.46
N TYR A 277 25.22 -14.27 2.16
CA TYR A 277 24.51 -13.47 1.16
C TYR A 277 23.01 -13.27 1.45
N ALA A 278 22.36 -14.18 2.18
CA ALA A 278 20.95 -13.98 2.57
C ALA A 278 20.81 -12.83 3.57
N ASN A 279 21.72 -12.75 4.53
CA ASN A 279 21.77 -11.66 5.51
C ASN A 279 22.14 -10.33 4.85
N VAL A 280 23.04 -10.34 3.85
CA VAL A 280 23.36 -9.15 3.04
C VAL A 280 22.12 -8.60 2.35
N ARG A 281 21.34 -9.45 1.69
CA ARG A 281 20.09 -9.03 1.04
C ARG A 281 19.09 -8.47 2.04
N LEU A 282 18.98 -9.05 3.24
CA LEU A 282 18.12 -8.54 4.30
C LEU A 282 18.58 -7.16 4.79
N ALA A 283 19.88 -6.99 5.03
CA ALA A 283 20.45 -5.70 5.44
C ALA A 283 20.24 -4.60 4.39
N GLN A 284 20.47 -4.90 3.11
CA GLN A 284 20.20 -4.00 1.99
C GLN A 284 18.72 -3.58 1.94
N ARG A 285 17.81 -4.55 2.12
CA ARG A 285 16.38 -4.28 2.19
C ARG A 285 16.03 -3.36 3.36
N THR A 286 16.62 -3.58 4.55
CA THR A 286 16.39 -2.73 5.73
C THR A 286 16.80 -1.28 5.43
N LEU A 287 17.96 -1.07 4.83
CA LEU A 287 18.43 0.27 4.48
C LEU A 287 17.58 0.93 3.39
N SER A 288 17.10 0.17 2.41
CA SER A 288 16.25 0.70 1.34
C SER A 288 14.92 1.28 1.83
N LEU A 289 14.45 0.91 3.04
CA LEU A 289 13.24 1.49 3.64
C LEU A 289 13.41 2.95 4.08
N VAL A 290 14.64 3.43 4.27
CA VAL A 290 14.93 4.81 4.70
C VAL A 290 15.63 5.64 3.63
N GLU A 291 16.27 5.02 2.64
CA GLU A 291 17.03 5.70 1.58
C GLU A 291 16.17 6.15 0.40
N THR A 292 14.87 5.90 0.41
CA THR A 292 13.98 6.37 -0.66
C THR A 292 13.51 7.79 -0.34
N PRO A 293 14.03 8.81 -1.03
CA PRO A 293 13.63 10.22 -0.81
C PRO A 293 12.17 10.48 -1.21
#